data_9be22b6279ee8a181dfcb4e71e146443
#
_entry.id   9be22b6279ee8a181dfcb4e71e146443
#
_cell.length_a   1.000
_cell.length_b   1.000
_cell.length_c   1.000
_cell.angle_alpha   90.00
_cell.angle_beta   90.00
_cell.angle_gamma   90.00
#
_symmetry.space_group_name_H-M   'P 1'
#
loop_
_entity.id
_entity.type
_entity.pdbx_description
1 polymer ?
#
loop_
_entity_poly.entity_id
_entity_poly.type
_entity_poly.pdbx_seq_one_letter_code
_entity_poly.pdbx_strand_id
1 'polypeptide(L)'
;ASLALVSGIAAVIILMAPHFKDNEKKGFPAWAGNVLNSLNIGAANGASAIMTLTAAAGFAAVVQHTDAFNGFVGILFGMKASPLVIGIILAIIVVAFTSSPPAALSIALPMVAAAYIWTANPILNPNALARCAAIAVSTFETLPVNGLILITTGLAQVKIKDAYLPMFLQTVIMTLVGTILCAVILTVAPGLA
;
A
#
# COMPACT_ATOMS: atom_id res chain seq x y z
N ALA A 1 -1.23 -6.09 -17.41
CA ALA A 1 -1.76 -4.98 -16.58
C ALA A 1 -2.52 -3.95 -17.43
N SER A 2 -1.94 -3.40 -18.51
CA SER A 2 -2.56 -2.34 -19.34
C SER A 2 -3.89 -2.74 -19.97
N LEU A 3 -3.99 -3.97 -20.51
CA LEU A 3 -5.24 -4.48 -21.08
C LEU A 3 -6.36 -4.60 -20.04
N ALA A 4 -6.04 -5.03 -18.82
CA ALA A 4 -7.02 -5.12 -17.75
C ALA A 4 -7.55 -3.74 -17.33
N LEU A 5 -6.68 -2.71 -17.30
CA LEU A 5 -7.10 -1.33 -17.03
C LEU A 5 -8.00 -0.78 -18.14
N VAL A 6 -7.62 -0.97 -19.40
CA VAL A 6 -8.43 -0.50 -20.54
C VAL A 6 -9.79 -1.20 -20.57
N SER A 7 -9.83 -2.52 -20.35
CA SER A 7 -11.09 -3.26 -20.29
C SER A 7 -11.95 -2.84 -19.10
N GLY A 8 -11.33 -2.54 -17.94
CA GLY A 8 -12.04 -2.00 -16.79
C GLY A 8 -12.65 -0.63 -17.05
N ILE A 9 -11.92 0.29 -17.67
CA ILE A 9 -12.44 1.61 -18.07
C ILE A 9 -13.60 1.45 -19.05
N ALA A 10 -13.45 0.61 -20.07
CA ALA A 10 -14.52 0.35 -21.04
C ALA A 10 -15.76 -0.23 -20.36
N ALA A 11 -15.61 -1.19 -19.46
CA ALA A 11 -16.70 -1.78 -18.70
C ALA A 11 -17.43 -0.73 -17.84
N VAL A 12 -16.70 0.15 -17.15
CA VAL A 12 -17.29 1.23 -16.35
C VAL A 12 -18.08 2.20 -17.25
N ILE A 13 -17.54 2.61 -18.39
CA ILE A 13 -18.23 3.50 -19.32
C ILE A 13 -19.55 2.86 -19.83
N ILE A 14 -19.53 1.56 -20.14
CA ILE A 14 -20.71 0.83 -20.60
C ILE A 14 -21.75 0.71 -19.47
N LEU A 15 -21.34 0.27 -18.29
CA LEU A 15 -22.23 0.08 -17.14
C LEU A 15 -22.83 1.40 -16.64
N MET A 16 -22.05 2.47 -16.68
CA MET A 16 -22.47 3.79 -16.20
C MET A 16 -23.03 4.67 -17.31
N ALA A 17 -23.20 4.15 -18.54
CA ALA A 17 -23.72 4.89 -19.70
C ALA A 17 -25.02 5.67 -19.41
N PRO A 18 -25.98 5.16 -18.63
CA PRO A 18 -27.17 5.92 -18.27
C PRO A 18 -26.90 7.16 -17.42
N HIS A 19 -25.84 7.14 -16.58
CA HIS A 19 -25.50 8.23 -15.67
C HIS A 19 -24.79 9.40 -16.37
N PHE A 20 -24.24 9.18 -17.56
CA PHE A 20 -23.64 10.23 -18.38
C PHE A 20 -24.65 10.99 -19.23
N LYS A 21 -25.95 10.61 -19.19
CA LYS A 21 -27.03 11.33 -19.89
C LYS A 21 -27.36 12.61 -19.13
N ASP A 22 -27.25 13.72 -19.82
CA ASP A 22 -27.71 15.01 -19.31
C ASP A 22 -29.24 15.11 -19.54
N ASN A 23 -29.96 15.57 -18.52
CA ASN A 23 -31.42 15.79 -18.63
C ASN A 23 -31.75 17.02 -19.49
N GLU A 24 -30.85 17.97 -19.62
CA GLU A 24 -31.06 19.22 -20.36
C GLU A 24 -30.63 19.15 -21.83
N LYS A 25 -29.55 18.39 -22.11
CA LYS A 25 -28.99 18.24 -23.47
C LYS A 25 -29.11 16.78 -23.94
N LYS A 26 -30.06 16.52 -24.81
CA LYS A 26 -30.25 15.19 -25.39
C LYS A 26 -29.37 15.01 -26.64
N GLY A 27 -28.62 13.93 -26.71
CA GLY A 27 -27.88 13.52 -27.91
C GLY A 27 -26.53 12.90 -27.63
N PHE A 28 -26.00 12.18 -28.59
CA PHE A 28 -24.68 11.53 -28.52
C PHE A 28 -23.52 12.53 -28.25
N PRO A 29 -23.51 13.76 -28.82
CA PRO A 29 -22.46 14.72 -28.52
C PRO A 29 -22.41 15.15 -27.06
N ALA A 30 -23.54 15.31 -26.38
CA ALA A 30 -23.61 15.69 -24.99
C ALA A 30 -23.13 14.54 -24.08
N TRP A 31 -23.56 13.32 -24.36
CA TRP A 31 -23.10 12.12 -23.68
C TRP A 31 -21.57 11.94 -23.80
N ALA A 32 -21.05 12.05 -25.02
CA ALA A 32 -19.61 11.94 -25.26
C ALA A 32 -18.82 13.05 -24.53
N GLY A 33 -19.37 14.26 -24.49
CA GLY A 33 -18.77 15.37 -23.72
C GLY A 33 -18.67 15.07 -22.22
N ASN A 34 -19.72 14.51 -21.63
CA ASN A 34 -19.74 14.14 -20.21
C ASN A 34 -18.76 13.00 -19.91
N VAL A 35 -18.65 12.00 -20.78
CA VAL A 35 -17.65 10.92 -20.68
C VAL A 35 -16.23 11.49 -20.74
N LEU A 36 -15.94 12.34 -21.73
CA LEU A 36 -14.63 12.97 -21.89
C LEU A 36 -14.27 13.85 -20.70
N ASN A 37 -15.24 14.62 -20.17
CA ASN A 37 -15.01 15.42 -18.97
C ASN A 37 -14.69 14.55 -17.75
N SER A 38 -15.42 13.46 -17.54
CA SER A 38 -15.17 12.51 -16.46
C SER A 38 -13.81 11.83 -16.61
N LEU A 39 -13.40 11.47 -17.82
CA LEU A 39 -12.07 10.92 -18.10
C LEU A 39 -10.96 11.95 -17.83
N ASN A 40 -11.19 13.22 -18.20
CA ASN A 40 -10.22 14.28 -17.96
C ASN A 40 -10.01 14.57 -16.44
N ILE A 41 -11.12 14.63 -15.69
CA ILE A 41 -11.07 14.76 -14.23
C ILE A 41 -10.36 13.53 -13.61
N GLY A 42 -10.69 12.34 -14.07
CA GLY A 42 -10.06 11.09 -13.64
C GLY A 42 -8.56 11.07 -13.94
N ALA A 43 -8.14 11.54 -15.10
CA ALA A 43 -6.72 11.64 -15.47
C ALA A 43 -5.97 12.65 -14.60
N ALA A 44 -6.56 13.80 -14.31
CA ALA A 44 -5.98 14.80 -13.41
C ALA A 44 -5.79 14.25 -11.99
N ASN A 45 -6.81 13.55 -11.47
CA ASN A 45 -6.73 12.89 -10.17
C ASN A 45 -5.69 11.76 -10.16
N GLY A 46 -5.60 10.99 -11.23
CA GLY A 46 -4.58 9.95 -11.43
C GLY A 46 -3.16 10.53 -11.44
N ALA A 47 -2.95 11.64 -12.14
CA ALA A 47 -1.66 12.34 -12.15
C ALA A 47 -1.26 12.80 -10.75
N SER A 48 -2.20 13.37 -9.99
CA SER A 48 -1.96 13.76 -8.59
C SER A 48 -1.60 12.58 -7.70
N ALA A 49 -2.28 11.43 -7.86
CA ALA A 49 -1.96 10.22 -7.14
C ALA A 49 -0.57 9.68 -7.47
N ILE A 50 -0.18 9.67 -8.75
CA ILE A 50 1.17 9.28 -9.19
C ILE A 50 2.24 10.21 -8.58
N MET A 51 2.02 11.52 -8.57
CA MET A 51 2.95 12.47 -7.95
C MET A 51 3.12 12.20 -6.45
N THR A 52 2.03 11.93 -5.75
CA THR A 52 2.07 11.59 -4.31
C THR A 52 2.87 10.31 -4.05
N LEU A 53 2.62 9.26 -4.84
CA LEU A 53 3.36 7.99 -4.74
C LEU A 53 4.85 8.16 -5.05
N THR A 54 5.17 8.95 -6.08
CA THR A 54 6.55 9.23 -6.48
C THR A 54 7.29 10.03 -5.40
N ALA A 55 6.63 11.02 -4.81
CA ALA A 55 7.19 11.81 -3.72
C ALA A 55 7.46 10.93 -2.48
N ALA A 56 6.52 10.05 -2.12
CA ALA A 56 6.70 9.10 -1.02
C ALA A 56 7.86 8.12 -1.28
N ALA A 57 7.97 7.59 -2.50
CA ALA A 57 9.07 6.72 -2.89
C ALA A 57 10.42 7.45 -2.87
N GLY A 58 10.45 8.70 -3.35
CA GLY A 58 11.65 9.54 -3.29
C GLY A 58 12.08 9.85 -1.84
N PHE A 59 11.14 10.18 -0.97
CA PHE A 59 11.41 10.37 0.45
C PHE A 59 11.97 9.08 1.09
N ALA A 60 11.35 7.94 0.81
CA ALA A 60 11.82 6.65 1.28
C ALA A 60 13.26 6.35 0.83
N ALA A 61 13.59 6.66 -0.43
CA ALA A 61 14.93 6.49 -0.97
C ALA A 61 15.97 7.35 -0.23
N VAL A 62 15.63 8.58 0.14
CA VAL A 62 16.52 9.44 0.94
C VAL A 62 16.69 8.90 2.35
N VAL A 63 15.60 8.49 3.01
CA VAL A 63 15.64 7.97 4.38
C VAL A 63 16.54 6.74 4.50
N GLN A 64 16.53 5.83 3.51
CA GLN A 64 17.40 4.64 3.50
C GLN A 64 18.90 4.95 3.59
N HIS A 65 19.32 6.10 3.10
CA HIS A 65 20.73 6.51 3.09
C HIS A 65 21.15 7.30 4.34
N THR A 66 20.24 7.48 5.30
CA THR A 66 20.58 8.18 6.54
C THR A 66 21.25 7.24 7.53
N ASP A 67 22.23 7.78 8.30
CA ASP A 67 22.90 7.03 9.36
C ASP A 67 21.92 6.57 10.44
N ALA A 68 20.89 7.36 10.70
CA ALA A 68 19.84 7.03 11.66
C ALA A 68 19.08 5.76 11.25
N PHE A 69 18.72 5.64 9.96
CA PHE A 69 18.05 4.45 9.44
C PHE A 69 18.96 3.22 9.48
N ASN A 70 20.21 3.36 9.03
CA ASN A 70 21.18 2.28 9.03
C ASN A 70 21.52 1.82 10.45
N GLY A 71 21.65 2.74 11.41
CA GLY A 71 21.84 2.42 12.82
C GLY A 71 20.65 1.64 13.39
N PHE A 72 19.43 2.07 13.07
CA PHE A 72 18.22 1.36 13.48
C PHE A 72 18.13 -0.05 12.90
N VAL A 73 18.41 -0.20 11.61
CA VAL A 73 18.47 -1.52 10.95
C VAL A 73 19.54 -2.41 11.57
N GLY A 74 20.71 -1.85 11.90
CA GLY A 74 21.77 -2.57 12.59
C GLY A 74 21.33 -3.12 13.95
N ILE A 75 20.61 -2.32 14.74
CA ILE A 75 20.03 -2.76 16.02
C ILE A 75 19.02 -3.89 15.78
N LEU A 76 18.16 -3.75 14.79
CA LEU A 76 17.11 -4.74 14.48
C LEU A 76 17.73 -6.09 14.09
N PHE A 77 18.73 -6.10 13.21
CA PHE A 77 19.43 -7.33 12.81
C PHE A 77 20.32 -7.92 13.93
N GLY A 78 20.72 -7.12 14.89
CA GLY A 78 21.43 -7.57 16.11
C GLY A 78 20.52 -8.24 17.15
N MET A 79 19.21 -8.16 17.01
CA MET A 79 18.27 -8.76 17.94
C MET A 79 18.27 -10.30 17.80
N LYS A 80 18.21 -11.02 18.93
CA LYS A 80 18.03 -12.48 18.95
C LYS A 80 16.57 -12.87 18.72
N ALA A 81 16.00 -12.44 17.61
CA ALA A 81 14.63 -12.75 17.21
C ALA A 81 14.61 -13.64 15.95
N SER A 82 13.48 -14.28 15.68
CA SER A 82 13.31 -15.05 14.45
C SER A 82 13.46 -14.11 13.22
N PRO A 83 14.16 -14.54 12.16
CA PRO A 83 14.32 -13.78 10.93
C PRO A 83 12.99 -13.27 10.34
N LEU A 84 11.93 -14.06 10.45
CA LEU A 84 10.59 -13.66 10.02
C LEU A 84 10.06 -12.47 10.82
N VAL A 85 10.23 -12.50 12.14
CA VAL A 85 9.81 -11.40 13.03
C VAL A 85 10.61 -10.13 12.73
N ILE A 86 11.92 -10.25 12.51
CA ILE A 86 12.77 -9.12 12.11
C ILE A 86 12.27 -8.50 10.79
N GLY A 87 11.95 -9.33 9.81
CA GLY A 87 11.42 -8.88 8.54
C GLY A 87 10.06 -8.17 8.64
N ILE A 88 9.17 -8.68 9.49
CA ILE A 88 7.88 -8.06 9.78
C ILE A 88 8.07 -6.70 10.45
N ILE A 89 8.89 -6.62 11.49
CA ILE A 89 9.14 -5.36 12.21
C ILE A 89 9.76 -4.33 11.27
N LEU A 90 10.74 -4.72 10.46
CA LEU A 90 11.35 -3.82 9.47
C LEU A 90 10.31 -3.31 8.48
N ALA A 91 9.45 -4.18 7.94
CA ALA A 91 8.40 -3.77 7.02
C ALA A 91 7.41 -2.77 7.64
N ILE A 92 6.98 -3.01 8.90
CA ILE A 92 6.09 -2.11 9.65
C ILE A 92 6.75 -0.75 9.87
N ILE A 93 8.01 -0.72 10.24
CA ILE A 93 8.71 0.53 10.49
C ILE A 93 8.91 1.32 9.20
N VAL A 94 9.35 0.64 8.15
CA VAL A 94 9.53 1.31 6.86
C VAL A 94 8.22 1.88 6.34
N VAL A 95 7.08 1.17 6.47
CA VAL A 95 5.79 1.72 6.06
C VAL A 95 5.34 2.90 6.94
N ALA A 96 5.66 2.90 8.22
CA ALA A 96 5.36 4.03 9.09
C ALA A 96 6.06 5.32 8.62
N PHE A 97 7.29 5.23 8.12
CA PHE A 97 8.02 6.36 7.55
C PHE A 97 7.56 6.74 6.14
N THR A 98 7.27 5.75 5.29
CA THR A 98 6.96 5.99 3.88
C THR A 98 5.49 6.23 3.63
N SER A 99 4.61 5.80 4.54
CA SER A 99 3.15 5.76 4.37
C SER A 99 2.72 5.10 3.05
N SER A 100 3.58 4.25 2.48
CA SER A 100 3.37 3.62 1.17
C SER A 100 3.79 2.15 1.23
N PRO A 101 2.84 1.20 1.22
CA PRO A 101 3.13 -0.24 1.24
C PRO A 101 4.07 -0.70 0.13
N PRO A 102 3.90 -0.30 -1.15
CA PRO A 102 4.82 -0.70 -2.21
C PRO A 102 6.25 -0.17 -1.98
N ALA A 103 6.39 1.07 -1.51
CA ALA A 103 7.69 1.63 -1.20
C ALA A 103 8.34 0.89 -0.02
N ALA A 104 7.58 0.59 1.03
CA ALA A 104 8.07 -0.15 2.18
C ALA A 104 8.56 -1.56 1.81
N LEU A 105 7.79 -2.29 1.00
CA LEU A 105 8.20 -3.63 0.55
C LEU A 105 9.44 -3.59 -0.33
N SER A 106 9.57 -2.59 -1.21
CA SER A 106 10.74 -2.44 -2.08
C SER A 106 12.05 -2.19 -1.31
N ILE A 107 11.94 -1.69 -0.08
CA ILE A 107 13.07 -1.44 0.82
C ILE A 107 13.30 -2.64 1.75
N ALA A 108 12.27 -3.05 2.48
CA ALA A 108 12.39 -4.05 3.54
C ALA A 108 12.73 -5.44 3.00
N LEU A 109 12.06 -5.88 1.91
CA LEU A 109 12.26 -7.25 1.41
C LEU A 109 13.69 -7.52 0.92
N PRO A 110 14.34 -6.67 0.10
CA PRO A 110 15.72 -6.91 -0.31
C PRO A 110 16.69 -6.92 0.87
N MET A 111 16.50 -6.08 1.87
CA MET A 111 17.38 -6.02 3.06
C MET A 111 17.30 -7.32 3.87
N VAL A 112 16.07 -7.81 4.12
CA VAL A 112 15.87 -9.07 4.84
C VAL A 112 16.33 -10.26 4.00
N ALA A 113 16.10 -10.23 2.69
CA ALA A 113 16.55 -11.28 1.79
C ALA A 113 18.06 -11.38 1.73
N ALA A 114 18.76 -10.26 1.68
CA ALA A 114 20.23 -10.22 1.71
C ALA A 114 20.79 -10.80 3.00
N ALA A 115 20.11 -10.55 4.14
CA ALA A 115 20.57 -11.03 5.44
C ALA A 115 20.27 -12.51 5.71
N TYR A 116 19.13 -13.03 5.22
CA TYR A 116 18.62 -14.33 5.66
C TYR A 116 18.21 -15.30 4.54
N ILE A 117 18.11 -14.87 3.29
CA ILE A 117 17.66 -15.69 2.16
C ILE A 117 18.80 -15.90 1.15
N TRP A 118 19.47 -14.82 0.73
CA TRP A 118 20.53 -14.86 -0.28
C TRP A 118 21.91 -15.21 0.35
N THR A 119 21.90 -16.09 1.32
CA THR A 119 23.09 -16.58 2.03
C THR A 119 23.40 -18.02 1.60
N ALA A 120 24.60 -18.50 1.90
CA ALA A 120 24.98 -19.89 1.63
C ALA A 120 24.08 -20.91 2.33
N ASN A 121 23.49 -20.55 3.48
CA ASN A 121 22.55 -21.36 4.24
C ASN A 121 21.30 -20.53 4.54
N PRO A 122 20.29 -20.52 3.66
CA PRO A 122 19.05 -19.77 3.88
C PRO A 122 18.31 -20.28 5.11
N ILE A 123 17.98 -19.38 6.03
CA ILE A 123 17.26 -19.69 7.28
C ILE A 123 15.83 -19.15 7.31
N LEU A 124 15.42 -18.44 6.25
CA LEU A 124 14.10 -17.83 6.12
C LEU A 124 13.43 -18.27 4.82
N ASN A 125 12.19 -18.74 4.93
CA ASN A 125 11.37 -19.04 3.76
C ASN A 125 10.91 -17.74 3.08
N PRO A 126 11.24 -17.50 1.80
CA PRO A 126 10.86 -16.28 1.09
C PRO A 126 9.34 -16.11 0.95
N ASN A 127 8.58 -17.21 0.82
CA ASN A 127 7.12 -17.14 0.73
C ASN A 127 6.49 -16.72 2.06
N ALA A 128 7.01 -17.23 3.18
CA ALA A 128 6.56 -16.83 4.51
C ALA A 128 6.81 -15.34 4.74
N LEU A 129 8.01 -14.85 4.38
CA LEU A 129 8.34 -13.44 4.49
C LEU A 129 7.40 -12.59 3.61
N ALA A 130 7.21 -12.97 2.35
CA ALA A 130 6.38 -12.21 1.42
C ALA A 130 4.93 -12.08 1.90
N ARG A 131 4.34 -13.17 2.39
CA ARG A 131 2.95 -13.18 2.91
C ARG A 131 2.81 -12.34 4.17
N CYS A 132 3.69 -12.53 5.15
CA CYS A 132 3.65 -11.75 6.38
C CYS A 132 3.93 -10.27 6.15
N ALA A 133 4.93 -9.94 5.33
CA ALA A 133 5.27 -8.56 5.01
C ALA A 133 4.13 -7.85 4.25
N ALA A 134 3.45 -8.54 3.32
CA ALA A 134 2.32 -7.97 2.59
C ALA A 134 1.17 -7.55 3.51
N ILE A 135 0.90 -8.32 4.57
CA ILE A 135 -0.11 -7.95 5.58
C ILE A 135 0.46 -6.84 6.48
N ALA A 136 1.71 -6.99 6.92
CA ALA A 136 2.34 -6.08 7.87
C ALA A 136 2.42 -4.63 7.37
N VAL A 137 2.72 -4.41 6.09
CA VAL A 137 2.81 -3.04 5.54
C VAL A 137 1.47 -2.31 5.47
N SER A 138 0.35 -3.02 5.53
CA SER A 138 -0.97 -2.39 5.59
C SER A 138 -1.28 -1.79 6.97
N THR A 139 -0.48 -2.12 8.01
CA THR A 139 -0.74 -1.69 9.39
C THR A 139 -0.70 -0.18 9.55
N PHE A 140 0.28 0.51 8.97
CA PHE A 140 0.42 1.98 9.08
C PHE A 140 0.09 2.72 7.78
N GLU A 141 -0.64 2.10 6.86
CA GLU A 141 -1.12 2.74 5.65
C GLU A 141 -2.13 3.87 5.94
N THR A 142 -2.86 3.77 7.05
CA THR A 142 -3.91 4.73 7.43
C THR A 142 -3.48 5.77 8.45
N LEU A 143 -2.22 6.15 8.46
CA LEU A 143 -1.81 7.34 9.21
C LEU A 143 -2.52 8.58 8.64
N PRO A 144 -2.93 9.55 9.49
CA PRO A 144 -3.73 10.70 9.06
C PRO A 144 -3.00 11.61 8.06
N VAL A 145 -1.72 11.40 7.85
CA VAL A 145 -0.88 12.09 6.87
C VAL A 145 -0.83 11.38 5.52
N ASN A 146 -1.43 10.18 5.40
CA ASN A 146 -1.43 9.43 4.15
C ASN A 146 -2.34 10.09 3.12
N GLY A 147 -1.80 10.35 1.91
CA GLY A 147 -2.53 10.97 0.82
C GLY A 147 -3.78 10.20 0.38
N LEU A 148 -3.78 8.87 0.50
CA LEU A 148 -4.94 8.05 0.17
C LEU A 148 -6.14 8.35 1.09
N ILE A 149 -5.90 8.52 2.38
CA ILE A 149 -6.95 8.89 3.35
C ILE A 149 -7.49 10.28 3.06
N LEU A 150 -6.60 11.24 2.78
CA LEU A 150 -7.01 12.60 2.45
C LEU A 150 -7.87 12.64 1.19
N ILE A 151 -7.51 11.86 0.17
CA ILE A 151 -8.27 11.77 -1.07
C ILE A 151 -9.62 11.08 -0.84
N THR A 152 -9.64 9.93 -0.16
CA THR A 152 -10.89 9.17 0.06
C THR A 152 -11.87 9.92 0.96
N THR A 153 -11.42 10.51 2.05
CA THR A 153 -12.29 11.30 2.93
C THR A 153 -12.77 12.59 2.25
N GLY A 154 -11.92 13.21 1.43
CA GLY A 154 -12.29 14.36 0.62
C GLY A 154 -13.36 14.03 -0.42
N LEU A 155 -13.23 12.93 -1.15
CA LEU A 155 -14.22 12.46 -2.12
C LEU A 155 -15.53 12.03 -1.44
N ALA A 156 -15.46 11.39 -0.28
CA ALA A 156 -16.62 11.01 0.50
C ALA A 156 -17.29 12.19 1.23
N GLN A 157 -16.67 13.38 1.23
CA GLN A 157 -17.11 14.57 1.97
C GLN A 157 -17.30 14.31 3.47
N VAL A 158 -16.51 13.41 4.04
CA VAL A 158 -16.52 13.06 5.46
C VAL A 158 -15.31 13.71 6.14
N LYS A 159 -15.53 14.26 7.34
CA LYS A 159 -14.42 14.83 8.11
C LYS A 159 -13.53 13.70 8.63
N ILE A 160 -12.23 13.86 8.48
CA ILE A 160 -11.22 12.88 8.92
C ILE A 160 -11.45 12.46 10.38
N LYS A 161 -11.72 13.41 11.28
CA LYS A 161 -11.96 13.13 12.69
C LYS A 161 -13.11 12.16 12.96
N ASP A 162 -14.13 12.14 12.09
CA ASP A 162 -15.33 11.31 12.27
C ASP A 162 -15.13 9.91 11.67
N ALA A 163 -14.27 9.80 10.64
CA ALA A 163 -13.95 8.54 9.96
C ALA A 163 -12.70 7.84 10.52
N TYR A 164 -11.82 8.57 11.22
CA TYR A 164 -10.48 8.07 11.55
C TYR A 164 -10.49 6.89 12.51
N LEU A 165 -11.32 6.93 13.57
CA LEU A 165 -11.33 5.86 14.56
C LEU A 165 -11.72 4.48 13.97
N PRO A 166 -12.83 4.32 13.22
CA PRO A 166 -13.13 3.05 12.57
C PRO A 166 -12.08 2.64 11.55
N MET A 167 -11.50 3.57 10.79
CA MET A 167 -10.42 3.29 9.85
C MET A 167 -9.16 2.78 10.58
N PHE A 168 -8.77 3.42 11.68
CA PHE A 168 -7.64 3.01 12.52
C PHE A 168 -7.84 1.61 13.10
N LEU A 169 -9.02 1.32 13.64
CA LEU A 169 -9.32 -0.01 14.17
C LEU A 169 -9.23 -1.09 13.09
N GLN A 170 -9.78 -0.82 11.92
CA GLN A 170 -9.78 -1.78 10.81
C GLN A 170 -8.38 -1.99 10.23
N THR A 171 -7.62 -0.94 10.00
CA THR A 171 -6.35 -1.05 9.29
C THR A 171 -5.16 -1.26 10.22
N VAL A 172 -5.12 -0.63 11.38
CA VAL A 172 -4.00 -0.83 12.31
C VAL A 172 -4.21 -2.07 13.17
N ILE A 173 -5.33 -2.14 13.89
CA ILE A 173 -5.53 -3.22 14.86
C ILE A 173 -5.77 -4.56 14.17
N MET A 174 -6.70 -4.60 13.20
CA MET A 174 -7.02 -5.86 12.51
C MET A 174 -5.86 -6.40 11.68
N THR A 175 -5.10 -5.54 11.00
CA THR A 175 -3.93 -5.97 10.23
C THR A 175 -2.77 -6.39 11.13
N LEU A 176 -2.57 -5.74 12.28
CA LEU A 176 -1.57 -6.17 13.26
C LEU A 176 -1.90 -7.57 13.79
N VAL A 177 -3.16 -7.80 14.18
CA VAL A 177 -3.63 -9.13 14.60
C VAL A 177 -3.46 -10.14 13.47
N GLY A 178 -3.84 -9.79 12.24
CA GLY A 178 -3.64 -10.63 11.06
C GLY A 178 -2.18 -10.98 10.79
N THR A 179 -1.28 -10.02 10.95
CA THR A 179 0.18 -10.23 10.82
C THR A 179 0.70 -11.19 11.88
N ILE A 180 0.30 -11.01 13.14
CA ILE A 180 0.69 -11.92 14.24
C ILE A 180 0.17 -13.33 13.98
N LEU A 181 -1.09 -13.47 13.61
CA LEU A 181 -1.68 -14.77 13.29
C LEU A 181 -0.97 -15.43 12.11
N CYS A 182 -0.70 -14.70 11.03
CA CYS A 182 0.06 -15.19 9.89
C CYS A 182 1.45 -15.67 10.29
N ALA A 183 2.17 -14.88 11.09
CA ALA A 183 3.51 -15.24 11.58
C ALA A 183 3.47 -16.49 12.45
N VAL A 184 2.50 -16.62 13.35
CA VAL A 184 2.33 -17.81 14.19
C VAL A 184 2.01 -19.05 13.34
N ILE A 185 1.05 -18.96 12.43
CA ILE A 185 0.66 -20.08 11.56
C ILE A 185 1.85 -20.56 10.74
N LEU A 186 2.58 -19.64 10.09
CA LEU A 186 3.72 -20.01 9.23
C LEU A 186 4.95 -20.47 10.03
N THR A 187 5.02 -20.16 11.31
CA THR A 187 6.05 -20.69 12.21
C THR A 187 5.71 -22.10 12.69
N VAL A 188 4.43 -22.35 13.02
CA VAL A 188 3.95 -23.65 13.50
C VAL A 188 3.76 -24.66 12.36
N ALA A 189 3.31 -24.18 11.21
CA ALA A 189 3.04 -25.01 10.03
C ALA A 189 3.79 -24.48 8.79
N PRO A 190 5.12 -24.66 8.71
CA PRO A 190 5.95 -24.10 7.62
C PRO A 190 5.58 -24.66 6.23
N GLY A 191 4.88 -25.79 6.16
CA GLY A 191 4.36 -26.36 4.91
C GLY A 191 3.23 -25.54 4.26
N LEU A 192 2.69 -24.53 4.94
CA LEU A 192 1.67 -23.62 4.41
C LEU A 192 2.28 -22.34 3.77
N ALA A 193 3.59 -22.20 3.80
CA ALA A 193 4.30 -21.02 3.31
C ALA A 193 4.41 -20.96 1.77
#